data_26b139cd16b3243ad6ed7aa427855bc2
#
_entry.id   26b139cd16b3243ad6ed7aa427855bc2
#
_cell.length_a   1.000
_cell.length_b   1.000
_cell.length_c   1.000
_cell.angle_alpha   90.00
_cell.angle_beta   90.00
_cell.angle_gamma   90.00
#
_symmetry.space_group_name_H-M   'P 1'
#
loop_
_entity.id
_entity.type
_entity.pdbx_description
1 polymer ?
#
loop_
_entity_poly.entity_id
_entity_poly.type
_entity_poly.pdbx_seq_one_letter_code
_entity_poly.pdbx_strand_id
1 'polypeptide(L)'
;MEAQNKLQIFNKYFDLIFIKFPIAFPIIYGVALYTLPGYENVIIFIALLTLAEPHFGATWPFFLDKGNFAEIKNRKIRYIYMPIAIILLSLIGFFYANSFFLLFFFAINMFHVTRQSYGICKLYKSNEQELNYQEKIIYFFNAVFFIVGILRFYIPIIDQTSIFKLNIIMLFSLFFTFLLYYFKFKNLENFLTLITGSIIFFPICFVDKPIHGIVMGVLMHYTQYLALTYKVYDKRNYNNLSKQVNNAKFFGIKNSTFLIIVL
;
A
#
# COMPACT_ATOMS: atom_id res chain seq x y z
N MET A 1 -9.83 27.19 -22.25
CA MET A 1 -9.12 26.39 -21.21
C MET A 1 -10.20 25.84 -20.30
N GLU A 2 -10.69 24.65 -20.59
CA GLU A 2 -11.57 23.92 -19.68
C GLU A 2 -10.78 23.60 -18.43
N ALA A 3 -11.24 24.09 -17.28
CA ALA A 3 -10.72 23.69 -15.99
C ALA A 3 -10.90 22.17 -15.89
N GLN A 4 -9.81 21.40 -16.07
CA GLN A 4 -9.80 19.97 -15.80
C GLN A 4 -10.32 19.81 -14.36
N ASN A 5 -11.53 19.28 -14.22
CA ASN A 5 -12.11 18.91 -12.95
C ASN A 5 -11.14 17.92 -12.30
N LYS A 6 -10.27 18.44 -11.41
CA LYS A 6 -9.32 17.59 -10.68
C LYS A 6 -10.11 16.57 -9.91
N LEU A 7 -9.87 15.29 -10.19
CA LEU A 7 -10.59 14.23 -9.51
C LEU A 7 -10.30 14.30 -8.01
N GLN A 8 -11.33 14.55 -7.23
CA GLN A 8 -11.31 14.49 -5.77
C GLN A 8 -12.14 13.29 -5.34
N ILE A 9 -11.56 12.44 -4.50
CA ILE A 9 -12.25 11.25 -3.98
C ILE A 9 -13.08 11.61 -2.76
N PHE A 10 -12.51 12.38 -1.85
CA PHE A 10 -13.19 12.95 -0.68
C PHE A 10 -13.20 14.48 -0.75
N ASN A 11 -12.09 15.08 -0.32
CA ASN A 11 -11.81 16.51 -0.41
C ASN A 11 -10.31 16.72 -0.56
N LYS A 12 -9.90 17.94 -0.91
CA LYS A 12 -8.50 18.26 -1.21
C LYS A 12 -7.51 17.86 -0.11
N TYR A 13 -7.84 18.13 1.16
CA TYR A 13 -6.95 17.89 2.29
C TYR A 13 -6.90 16.41 2.66
N PHE A 14 -8.04 15.75 2.69
CA PHE A 14 -8.10 14.32 2.97
C PHE A 14 -7.36 13.52 1.89
N ASP A 15 -7.64 13.82 0.62
CA ASP A 15 -6.96 13.16 -0.50
C ASP A 15 -5.44 13.39 -0.43
N LEU A 16 -5.00 14.60 -0.06
CA LEU A 16 -3.59 14.90 0.08
C LEU A 16 -2.93 14.04 1.17
N ILE A 17 -3.49 14.02 2.37
CA ILE A 17 -2.87 13.39 3.55
C ILE A 17 -2.96 11.87 3.50
N PHE A 18 -4.09 11.31 3.07
CA PHE A 18 -4.34 9.87 3.18
C PHE A 18 -4.16 9.11 1.87
N ILE A 19 -4.18 9.78 0.71
CA ILE A 19 -4.13 9.10 -0.58
C ILE A 19 -2.94 9.54 -1.43
N LYS A 20 -2.79 10.86 -1.69
CA LYS A 20 -1.75 11.36 -2.61
C LYS A 20 -0.37 11.37 -1.96
N PHE A 21 -0.27 11.76 -0.68
CA PHE A 21 1.00 11.95 0.01
C PHE A 21 0.95 11.56 1.50
N PRO A 22 0.67 10.30 1.84
CA PRO A 22 0.58 9.82 3.22
C PRO A 22 1.94 9.65 3.91
N ILE A 23 2.93 10.48 3.58
CA ILE A 23 4.31 10.39 4.10
C ILE A 23 4.41 10.72 5.60
N ALA A 24 3.40 11.37 6.15
CA ALA A 24 3.36 11.65 7.59
C ALA A 24 3.40 10.37 8.44
N PHE A 25 2.78 9.28 7.97
CA PHE A 25 2.71 8.02 8.72
C PHE A 25 4.07 7.35 8.90
N PRO A 26 4.89 7.13 7.85
CA PRO A 26 6.25 6.63 8.05
C PRO A 26 7.14 7.58 8.87
N ILE A 27 6.96 8.89 8.75
CA ILE A 27 7.71 9.86 9.55
C ILE A 27 7.35 9.71 11.04
N ILE A 28 6.06 9.67 11.38
CA ILE A 28 5.60 9.46 12.77
C ILE A 28 6.15 8.16 13.33
N TYR A 29 6.08 7.08 12.55
CA TYR A 29 6.62 5.79 12.95
C TYR A 29 8.13 5.84 13.20
N GLY A 30 8.88 6.45 12.30
CA GLY A 30 10.34 6.61 12.44
C GLY A 30 10.73 7.48 13.64
N VAL A 31 10.01 8.58 13.87
CA VAL A 31 10.21 9.43 15.06
C VAL A 31 9.92 8.65 16.34
N ALA A 32 8.83 7.86 16.38
CA ALA A 32 8.52 7.03 17.52
C ALA A 32 9.62 6.00 17.82
N LEU A 33 10.16 5.34 16.81
CA LEU A 33 11.30 4.41 16.96
C LEU A 33 12.53 5.10 17.52
N TYR A 34 12.82 6.32 17.05
CA TYR A 34 13.99 7.07 17.48
C TYR A 34 13.84 7.62 18.91
N THR A 35 12.65 8.11 19.28
CA THR A 35 12.42 8.78 20.57
C THR A 35 12.08 7.82 21.71
N LEU A 36 11.63 6.62 21.39
CA LEU A 36 11.20 5.61 22.36
C LEU A 36 12.01 4.30 22.20
N PRO A 37 13.34 4.33 22.38
CA PRO A 37 14.16 3.14 22.29
C PRO A 37 13.72 2.14 23.38
N GLY A 38 13.63 0.87 23.01
CA GLY A 38 13.11 -0.20 23.90
C GLY A 38 11.60 -0.47 23.79
N TYR A 39 10.83 0.41 23.16
CA TYR A 39 9.40 0.19 22.88
C TYR A 39 9.10 -0.24 21.44
N GLU A 40 10.10 -0.69 20.71
CA GLU A 40 9.98 -1.06 19.29
C GLU A 40 8.86 -2.08 19.04
N ASN A 41 8.73 -3.11 19.90
CA ASN A 41 7.66 -4.12 19.79
C ASN A 41 6.26 -3.53 20.02
N VAL A 42 6.14 -2.52 20.89
CA VAL A 42 4.87 -1.83 21.14
C VAL A 42 4.52 -0.94 19.94
N ILE A 43 5.50 -0.22 19.42
CA ILE A 43 5.32 0.67 18.25
C ILE A 43 4.86 -0.13 17.04
N ILE A 44 5.54 -1.26 16.74
CA ILE A 44 5.14 -2.12 15.63
C ILE A 44 3.75 -2.74 15.87
N PHE A 45 3.47 -3.19 17.10
CA PHE A 45 2.16 -3.75 17.46
C PHE A 45 1.03 -2.74 17.24
N ILE A 46 1.21 -1.49 17.67
CA ILE A 46 0.24 -0.41 17.45
C ILE A 46 0.04 -0.17 15.94
N ALA A 47 1.13 -0.08 15.17
CA ALA A 47 1.05 0.15 13.72
C ALA A 47 0.33 -1.00 13.00
N LEU A 48 0.60 -2.25 13.39
CA LEU A 48 -0.06 -3.42 12.84
C LEU A 48 -1.55 -3.43 13.21
N LEU A 49 -1.88 -3.22 14.49
CA LEU A 49 -3.26 -3.25 14.98
C LEU A 49 -4.11 -2.14 14.36
N THR A 50 -3.55 -0.93 14.17
CA THR A 50 -4.33 0.24 13.72
C THR A 50 -4.42 0.38 12.21
N LEU A 51 -3.47 -0.15 11.45
CA LEU A 51 -3.40 0.03 10.00
C LEU A 51 -3.31 -1.28 9.20
N ALA A 52 -2.48 -2.24 9.64
CA ALA A 52 -2.29 -3.47 8.87
C ALA A 52 -3.49 -4.41 8.98
N GLU A 53 -3.94 -4.71 10.20
CA GLU A 53 -5.11 -5.58 10.42
C GLU A 53 -6.38 -4.99 9.79
N PRO A 54 -6.72 -3.70 10.00
CA PRO A 54 -7.81 -3.05 9.29
C PRO A 54 -7.66 -3.09 7.77
N HIS A 55 -6.44 -2.95 7.23
CA HIS A 55 -6.18 -3.06 5.81
C HIS A 55 -6.57 -4.45 5.25
N PHE A 56 -6.18 -5.52 5.94
CA PHE A 56 -6.59 -6.88 5.56
C PHE A 56 -8.09 -7.09 5.70
N GLY A 57 -8.70 -6.54 6.75
CA GLY A 57 -10.14 -6.59 6.99
C GLY A 57 -10.98 -5.77 6.01
N ALA A 58 -10.43 -4.70 5.40
CA ALA A 58 -11.18 -3.73 4.61
C ALA A 58 -11.90 -4.30 3.37
N THR A 59 -11.52 -5.49 2.91
CA THR A 59 -12.21 -6.19 1.81
C THR A 59 -13.39 -7.03 2.25
N TRP A 60 -13.48 -7.43 3.52
CA TRP A 60 -14.53 -8.29 4.01
C TRP A 60 -15.95 -7.76 3.76
N PRO A 61 -16.24 -6.45 3.95
CA PRO A 61 -17.56 -5.89 3.66
C PRO A 61 -18.01 -6.13 2.21
N PHE A 62 -17.06 -6.18 1.26
CA PHE A 62 -17.38 -6.46 -0.15
C PHE A 62 -17.73 -7.93 -0.40
N PHE A 63 -17.12 -8.85 0.34
CA PHE A 63 -17.47 -10.28 0.24
C PHE A 63 -18.86 -10.59 0.84
N LEU A 64 -19.29 -9.80 1.82
CA LEU A 64 -20.58 -9.94 2.47
C LEU A 64 -21.74 -9.30 1.68
N ASP A 65 -21.46 -8.56 0.63
CA ASP A 65 -22.48 -7.98 -0.25
C ASP A 65 -23.18 -9.09 -1.08
N LYS A 66 -24.53 -9.06 -1.12
CA LYS A 66 -25.34 -10.05 -1.84
C LYS A 66 -24.95 -10.21 -3.31
N GLY A 67 -24.63 -9.11 -4.00
CA GLY A 67 -24.20 -9.15 -5.40
C GLY A 67 -22.89 -9.90 -5.59
N ASN A 68 -21.91 -9.63 -4.71
CA ASN A 68 -20.62 -10.30 -4.75
C ASN A 68 -20.71 -11.77 -4.29
N PHE A 69 -21.63 -12.09 -3.37
CA PHE A 69 -21.85 -13.47 -2.94
C PHE A 69 -22.31 -14.38 -4.07
N ALA A 70 -23.17 -13.87 -4.97
CA ALA A 70 -23.56 -14.61 -6.17
C ALA A 70 -22.35 -14.89 -7.09
N GLU A 71 -21.47 -13.91 -7.27
CA GLU A 71 -20.23 -14.07 -8.05
C GLU A 71 -19.28 -15.10 -7.41
N ILE A 72 -19.12 -15.07 -6.09
CA ILE A 72 -18.31 -16.06 -5.35
C ILE A 72 -18.85 -17.47 -5.57
N LYS A 73 -20.17 -17.65 -5.48
CA LYS A 73 -20.84 -18.94 -5.70
C LYS A 73 -20.62 -19.47 -7.12
N ASN A 74 -20.59 -18.59 -8.11
CA ASN A 74 -20.39 -18.95 -9.50
C ASN A 74 -18.91 -19.26 -9.83
N ARG A 75 -17.96 -18.67 -9.10
CA ARG A 75 -16.51 -18.82 -9.35
C ARG A 75 -15.78 -19.41 -8.15
N LYS A 76 -16.26 -20.53 -7.61
CA LYS A 76 -15.73 -21.20 -6.41
C LYS A 76 -14.22 -21.48 -6.49
N ILE A 77 -13.72 -21.86 -7.68
CA ILE A 77 -12.28 -22.12 -7.87
C ILE A 77 -11.48 -20.89 -7.47
N ARG A 78 -11.85 -19.70 -7.96
CA ARG A 78 -11.11 -18.46 -7.72
C ARG A 78 -11.24 -17.95 -6.29
N TYR A 79 -12.44 -18.04 -5.70
CA TYR A 79 -12.72 -17.36 -4.42
C TYR A 79 -12.68 -18.28 -3.20
N ILE A 80 -12.71 -19.60 -3.40
CA ILE A 80 -12.68 -20.57 -2.30
C ILE A 80 -11.47 -21.48 -2.42
N TYR A 81 -11.34 -22.24 -3.50
CA TYR A 81 -10.31 -23.28 -3.60
C TYR A 81 -8.90 -22.71 -3.77
N MET A 82 -8.73 -21.65 -4.56
CA MET A 82 -7.41 -20.99 -4.70
C MET A 82 -6.91 -20.38 -3.38
N PRO A 83 -7.67 -19.60 -2.61
CA PRO A 83 -7.25 -19.15 -1.29
C PRO A 83 -6.88 -20.29 -0.34
N ILE A 84 -7.68 -21.35 -0.27
CA ILE A 84 -7.38 -22.53 0.56
C ILE A 84 -6.06 -23.17 0.11
N ALA A 85 -5.87 -23.39 -1.19
CA ALA A 85 -4.62 -23.94 -1.71
C ALA A 85 -3.41 -23.06 -1.39
N ILE A 86 -3.55 -21.73 -1.52
CA ILE A 86 -2.48 -20.78 -1.15
C ILE A 86 -2.15 -20.87 0.34
N ILE A 87 -3.16 -20.94 1.22
CA ILE A 87 -2.95 -21.10 2.67
C ILE A 87 -2.18 -22.40 2.97
N LEU A 88 -2.60 -23.52 2.38
CA LEU A 88 -1.95 -24.81 2.60
C LEU A 88 -0.49 -24.81 2.08
N LEU A 89 -0.25 -24.27 0.88
CA LEU A 89 1.10 -24.12 0.32
C LEU A 89 1.96 -23.19 1.17
N SER A 90 1.38 -22.13 1.73
CA SER A 90 2.08 -21.19 2.61
C SER A 90 2.49 -21.86 3.91
N LEU A 91 1.63 -22.68 4.51
CA LEU A 91 1.97 -23.47 5.70
C LEU A 91 3.09 -24.46 5.41
N ILE A 92 2.99 -25.21 4.31
CA ILE A 92 4.04 -26.14 3.87
C ILE A 92 5.37 -25.39 3.65
N GLY A 93 5.34 -24.30 2.90
CA GLY A 93 6.53 -23.48 2.64
C GLY A 93 7.17 -22.93 3.92
N PHE A 94 6.36 -22.47 4.86
CA PHE A 94 6.85 -21.95 6.14
C PHE A 94 7.55 -23.02 6.98
N PHE A 95 7.00 -24.24 7.05
CA PHE A 95 7.58 -25.31 7.86
C PHE A 95 8.79 -26.00 7.22
N TYR A 96 8.82 -26.18 5.88
CA TYR A 96 9.83 -26.97 5.21
C TYR A 96 10.90 -26.16 4.47
N ALA A 97 10.62 -24.91 4.13
CA ALA A 97 11.52 -24.04 3.35
C ALA A 97 11.49 -22.59 3.83
N ASN A 98 11.54 -22.36 5.14
CA ASN A 98 11.27 -21.07 5.80
C ASN A 98 11.96 -19.86 5.13
N SER A 99 13.29 -19.89 4.99
CA SER A 99 14.05 -18.75 4.45
C SER A 99 13.68 -18.46 2.98
N PHE A 100 13.56 -19.50 2.17
CA PHE A 100 13.18 -19.35 0.76
C PHE A 100 11.73 -18.92 0.62
N PHE A 101 10.84 -19.49 1.42
CA PHE A 101 9.42 -19.10 1.46
C PHE A 101 9.25 -17.63 1.87
N LEU A 102 9.95 -17.18 2.91
CA LEU A 102 9.89 -15.80 3.35
C LEU A 102 10.39 -14.82 2.28
N LEU A 103 11.49 -15.15 1.61
CA LEU A 103 12.00 -14.34 0.51
C LEU A 103 10.97 -14.23 -0.63
N PHE A 104 10.37 -15.35 -1.02
CA PHE A 104 9.33 -15.39 -2.05
C PHE A 104 8.08 -14.63 -1.63
N PHE A 105 7.64 -14.80 -0.39
CA PHE A 105 6.51 -14.07 0.19
C PHE A 105 6.75 -12.56 0.18
N PHE A 106 7.94 -12.09 0.59
CA PHE A 106 8.28 -10.69 0.53
C PHE A 106 8.36 -10.14 -0.89
N ALA A 107 8.86 -10.93 -1.84
CA ALA A 107 8.92 -10.53 -3.25
C ALA A 107 7.51 -10.35 -3.86
N ILE A 108 6.59 -11.27 -3.58
CA ILE A 108 5.18 -11.15 -3.99
C ILE A 108 4.52 -9.94 -3.33
N ASN A 109 4.77 -9.73 -2.04
CA ASN A 109 4.24 -8.58 -1.31
C ASN A 109 4.75 -7.26 -1.89
N MET A 110 6.05 -7.17 -2.20
CA MET A 110 6.63 -6.01 -2.88
C MET A 110 5.91 -5.72 -4.19
N PHE A 111 5.75 -6.74 -5.04
CA PHE A 111 5.06 -6.58 -6.31
C PHE A 111 3.60 -6.14 -6.12
N HIS A 112 2.88 -6.74 -5.16
CA HIS A 112 1.50 -6.40 -4.84
C HIS A 112 1.35 -4.93 -4.41
N VAL A 113 2.14 -4.49 -3.44
CA VAL A 113 2.11 -3.13 -2.92
C VAL A 113 2.51 -2.10 -3.99
N THR A 114 3.55 -2.40 -4.77
CA THR A 114 3.99 -1.56 -5.89
C THR A 114 2.88 -1.38 -6.93
N ARG A 115 2.20 -2.48 -7.30
CA ARG A 115 1.08 -2.46 -8.24
C ARG A 115 -0.10 -1.64 -7.73
N GLN A 116 -0.42 -1.74 -6.45
CA GLN A 116 -1.50 -0.93 -5.84
C GLN A 116 -1.13 0.55 -5.82
N SER A 117 0.12 0.90 -5.52
CA SER A 117 0.60 2.29 -5.54
C SER A 117 0.54 2.90 -6.94
N TYR A 118 0.89 2.14 -7.97
CA TYR A 118 0.64 2.56 -9.36
C TYR A 118 -0.86 2.73 -9.64
N GLY A 119 -1.71 1.88 -9.06
CA GLY A 119 -3.17 2.03 -9.11
C GLY A 119 -3.67 3.38 -8.59
N ILE A 120 -3.04 3.93 -7.55
CA ILE A 120 -3.34 5.28 -7.05
C ILE A 120 -3.02 6.34 -8.13
N CYS A 121 -1.87 6.24 -8.81
CA CYS A 121 -1.52 7.16 -9.88
C CYS A 121 -2.56 7.14 -11.01
N LYS A 122 -3.13 5.98 -11.33
CA LYS A 122 -4.21 5.86 -12.32
C LYS A 122 -5.47 6.64 -11.96
N LEU A 123 -5.78 6.77 -10.67
CA LEU A 123 -6.96 7.52 -10.24
C LEU A 123 -6.82 9.02 -10.48
N TYR A 124 -5.59 9.54 -10.45
CA TYR A 124 -5.31 10.98 -10.59
C TYR A 124 -4.64 11.32 -11.94
N LYS A 125 -4.61 10.37 -12.87
CA LYS A 125 -3.91 10.55 -14.16
C LYS A 125 -4.43 11.77 -14.92
N SER A 126 -3.51 12.52 -15.51
CA SER A 126 -3.82 13.59 -16.45
C SER A 126 -3.78 13.10 -17.91
N ASN A 127 -2.82 12.24 -18.24
CA ASN A 127 -2.66 11.66 -19.57
C ASN A 127 -1.91 10.32 -19.51
N GLU A 128 -1.98 9.53 -20.60
CA GLU A 128 -1.37 8.21 -20.68
C GLU A 128 0.17 8.27 -20.69
N GLN A 129 0.75 9.31 -21.30
CA GLN A 129 2.21 9.45 -21.33
C GLN A 129 2.79 9.64 -19.94
N GLU A 130 2.19 10.53 -19.14
CA GLU A 130 2.58 10.77 -17.75
C GLU A 130 2.45 9.50 -16.92
N LEU A 131 1.33 8.77 -17.08
CA LEU A 131 1.08 7.52 -16.37
C LEU A 131 2.14 6.44 -16.68
N ASN A 132 2.55 6.30 -17.96
CA ASN A 132 3.59 5.35 -18.36
C ASN A 132 4.96 5.69 -17.74
N TYR A 133 5.26 6.97 -17.56
CA TYR A 133 6.47 7.38 -16.83
C TYR A 133 6.38 7.04 -15.36
N GLN A 134 5.25 7.31 -14.71
CA GLN A 134 5.01 6.95 -13.32
C GLN A 134 5.15 5.43 -13.10
N GLU A 135 4.55 4.63 -13.98
CA GLU A 135 4.66 3.18 -13.91
C GLU A 135 6.11 2.71 -13.86
N LYS A 136 6.91 3.13 -14.84
CA LYS A 136 8.32 2.74 -14.94
C LYS A 136 9.13 3.16 -13.70
N ILE A 137 8.94 4.38 -13.22
CA ILE A 137 9.65 4.92 -12.08
C ILE A 137 9.28 4.15 -10.80
N ILE A 138 7.99 3.94 -10.56
CA ILE A 138 7.49 3.25 -9.36
C ILE A 138 8.00 1.80 -9.31
N TYR A 139 7.85 1.05 -10.40
CA TYR A 139 8.32 -0.34 -10.44
C TYR A 139 9.84 -0.45 -10.33
N PHE A 140 10.57 0.41 -11.03
CA PHE A 140 12.03 0.41 -10.99
C PHE A 140 12.57 0.67 -9.58
N PHE A 141 12.18 1.79 -8.95
CA PHE A 141 12.74 2.15 -7.64
C PHE A 141 12.33 1.19 -6.53
N ASN A 142 11.07 0.74 -6.49
CA ASN A 142 10.67 -0.25 -5.49
C ASN A 142 11.41 -1.59 -5.66
N ALA A 143 11.63 -2.05 -6.90
CA ALA A 143 12.42 -3.25 -7.15
C ALA A 143 13.88 -3.07 -6.71
N VAL A 144 14.49 -1.94 -7.02
CA VAL A 144 15.89 -1.65 -6.64
C VAL A 144 16.03 -1.53 -5.12
N PHE A 145 15.15 -0.81 -4.43
CA PHE A 145 15.16 -0.73 -2.96
C PHE A 145 14.94 -2.10 -2.30
N PHE A 146 14.05 -2.92 -2.85
CA PHE A 146 13.85 -4.27 -2.36
C PHE A 146 15.10 -5.15 -2.53
N ILE A 147 15.77 -5.08 -3.69
CA ILE A 147 17.02 -5.78 -3.94
C ILE A 147 18.11 -5.33 -2.96
N VAL A 148 18.25 -4.02 -2.73
CA VAL A 148 19.21 -3.49 -1.74
C VAL A 148 18.89 -3.99 -0.34
N GLY A 149 17.61 -4.06 0.02
CA GLY A 149 17.19 -4.66 1.29
C GLY A 149 17.62 -6.13 1.41
N ILE A 150 17.47 -6.92 0.35
CA ILE A 150 17.96 -8.32 0.31
C ILE A 150 19.48 -8.37 0.49
N LEU A 151 20.22 -7.54 -0.26
CA LEU A 151 21.69 -7.48 -0.16
C LEU A 151 22.13 -7.10 1.26
N ARG A 152 21.43 -6.18 1.90
CA ARG A 152 21.77 -5.71 3.24
C ARG A 152 21.52 -6.73 4.33
N PHE A 153 20.42 -7.48 4.27
CA PHE A 153 19.97 -8.31 5.39
C PHE A 153 20.14 -9.81 5.19
N TYR A 154 20.22 -10.27 3.95
CA TYR A 154 20.30 -11.70 3.64
C TYR A 154 21.65 -12.12 3.06
N ILE A 155 22.52 -11.18 2.67
CA ILE A 155 23.85 -11.48 2.12
C ILE A 155 24.92 -10.84 3.00
N PRO A 156 25.34 -11.51 4.09
CA PRO A 156 26.25 -10.95 5.09
C PRO A 156 27.67 -10.70 4.59
N ILE A 157 28.03 -11.19 3.39
CA ILE A 157 29.37 -11.05 2.81
C ILE A 157 29.57 -9.64 2.24
N ILE A 158 28.51 -8.88 1.97
CA ILE A 158 28.61 -7.56 1.39
C ILE A 158 28.96 -6.54 2.48
N ASP A 159 30.04 -5.81 2.26
CA ASP A 159 30.47 -4.75 3.16
C ASP A 159 29.41 -3.64 3.31
N GLN A 160 29.08 -3.30 4.55
CA GLN A 160 28.09 -2.27 4.88
C GLN A 160 28.45 -0.90 4.32
N THR A 161 29.73 -0.58 4.18
CA THR A 161 30.21 0.65 3.55
C THR A 161 29.84 0.72 2.08
N SER A 162 29.95 -0.40 1.37
CA SER A 162 29.56 -0.52 -0.04
C SER A 162 28.04 -0.37 -0.20
N ILE A 163 27.24 -0.95 0.69
CA ILE A 163 25.79 -0.79 0.72
C ILE A 163 25.42 0.67 0.98
N PHE A 164 26.08 1.33 1.93
CA PHE A 164 25.84 2.75 2.22
C PHE A 164 26.11 3.62 0.99
N LYS A 165 27.25 3.41 0.29
CA LYS A 165 27.55 4.14 -0.96
C LYS A 165 26.50 3.91 -2.03
N LEU A 166 26.03 2.66 -2.18
CA LEU A 166 24.97 2.32 -3.11
C LEU A 166 23.66 3.07 -2.76
N ASN A 167 23.29 3.13 -1.47
CA ASN A 167 22.12 3.86 -1.00
C ASN A 167 22.19 5.35 -1.35
N ILE A 168 23.35 5.97 -1.19
CA ILE A 168 23.58 7.38 -1.56
C ILE A 168 23.41 7.59 -3.07
N ILE A 169 24.00 6.73 -3.90
CA ILE A 169 23.85 6.78 -5.36
C ILE A 169 22.37 6.66 -5.75
N MET A 170 21.65 5.74 -5.14
CA MET A 170 20.22 5.53 -5.40
C MET A 170 19.38 6.74 -4.98
N LEU A 171 19.70 7.37 -3.85
CA LEU A 171 19.01 8.57 -3.38
C LEU A 171 19.20 9.74 -4.36
N PHE A 172 20.42 9.95 -4.85
CA PHE A 172 20.68 10.94 -5.90
C PHE A 172 19.94 10.61 -7.20
N SER A 173 19.96 9.35 -7.63
CA SER A 173 19.24 8.90 -8.82
C SER A 173 17.72 9.14 -8.70
N LEU A 174 17.12 8.81 -7.55
CA LEU A 174 15.72 9.07 -7.25
C LEU A 174 15.41 10.57 -7.29
N PHE A 175 16.22 11.38 -6.61
CA PHE A 175 16.06 12.84 -6.60
C PHE A 175 16.12 13.45 -8.01
N PHE A 176 17.11 13.06 -8.80
CA PHE A 176 17.25 13.51 -10.20
C PHE A 176 16.05 13.07 -11.05
N THR A 177 15.60 11.84 -10.89
CA THR A 177 14.43 11.31 -11.60
C THR A 177 13.17 12.12 -11.27
N PHE A 178 12.98 12.47 -9.99
CA PHE A 178 11.87 13.32 -9.56
C PHE A 178 11.96 14.74 -10.12
N LEU A 179 13.13 15.33 -10.15
CA LEU A 179 13.32 16.64 -10.78
C LEU A 179 12.98 16.62 -12.26
N LEU A 180 13.51 15.65 -13.01
CA LEU A 180 13.24 15.50 -14.45
C LEU A 180 11.74 15.29 -14.72
N TYR A 181 11.09 14.45 -13.92
CA TYR A 181 9.65 14.23 -14.03
C TYR A 181 8.86 15.52 -13.78
N TYR A 182 9.17 16.24 -12.69
CA TYR A 182 8.46 17.46 -12.33
C TYR A 182 8.62 18.56 -13.39
N PHE A 183 9.83 18.78 -13.89
CA PHE A 183 10.08 19.76 -14.96
C PHE A 183 9.38 19.40 -16.26
N LYS A 184 9.23 18.10 -16.56
CA LYS A 184 8.58 17.63 -17.78
C LYS A 184 7.06 17.80 -17.73
N PHE A 185 6.41 17.42 -16.63
CA PHE A 185 4.96 17.34 -16.56
C PHE A 185 4.30 18.48 -15.77
N LYS A 186 5.02 19.14 -14.87
CA LYS A 186 4.58 20.30 -14.08
C LYS A 186 3.24 20.08 -13.35
N ASN A 187 2.93 18.85 -12.97
CA ASN A 187 1.71 18.44 -12.29
C ASN A 187 2.03 18.02 -10.86
N LEU A 188 1.77 18.91 -9.90
CA LEU A 188 2.10 18.68 -8.50
C LEU A 188 1.34 17.49 -7.89
N GLU A 189 0.08 17.28 -8.26
CA GLU A 189 -0.73 16.21 -7.68
C GLU A 189 -0.22 14.83 -8.11
N ASN A 190 0.07 14.67 -9.40
CA ASN A 190 0.65 13.45 -9.93
C ASN A 190 2.09 13.25 -9.45
N PHE A 191 2.83 14.32 -9.21
CA PHE A 191 4.16 14.28 -8.63
C PHE A 191 4.14 13.73 -7.19
N LEU A 192 3.21 14.17 -6.36
CA LEU A 192 3.07 13.67 -5.00
C LEU A 192 2.69 12.18 -4.96
N THR A 193 1.79 11.72 -5.83
CA THR A 193 1.45 10.29 -5.94
C THR A 193 2.62 9.46 -6.45
N LEU A 194 3.43 10.01 -7.36
CA LEU A 194 4.67 9.38 -7.83
C LEU A 194 5.68 9.21 -6.71
N ILE A 195 5.96 10.27 -5.94
CA ILE A 195 6.89 10.20 -4.81
C ILE A 195 6.44 9.08 -3.87
N THR A 196 5.20 9.14 -3.38
CA THR A 196 4.66 8.14 -2.45
C THR A 196 4.77 6.72 -3.01
N GLY A 197 4.39 6.53 -4.26
CA GLY A 197 4.43 5.22 -4.89
C GLY A 197 5.84 4.65 -5.09
N SER A 198 6.85 5.53 -5.24
CA SER A 198 8.23 5.11 -5.56
C SER A 198 9.08 4.83 -4.31
N ILE A 199 8.71 5.38 -3.14
CA ILE A 199 9.55 5.32 -1.93
C ILE A 199 9.10 4.29 -0.89
N ILE A 200 8.13 3.43 -1.22
CA ILE A 200 7.54 2.50 -0.25
C ILE A 200 8.60 1.57 0.38
N PHE A 201 9.54 1.05 -0.42
CA PHE A 201 10.61 0.20 0.10
C PHE A 201 11.89 0.96 0.42
N PHE A 202 11.92 2.28 0.25
CA PHE A 202 13.07 3.13 0.58
C PHE A 202 13.53 2.99 2.06
N PRO A 203 12.66 2.93 3.08
CA PRO A 203 13.11 2.83 4.46
C PRO A 203 13.97 1.59 4.77
N ILE A 204 13.80 0.50 4.02
CA ILE A 204 14.60 -0.72 4.20
C ILE A 204 16.10 -0.49 3.95
N CYS A 205 16.45 0.56 3.20
CA CYS A 205 17.82 0.93 2.91
C CYS A 205 18.55 1.54 4.12
N PHE A 206 17.83 2.11 5.10
CA PHE A 206 18.40 2.93 6.18
C PHE A 206 18.06 2.43 7.58
N VAL A 207 16.95 1.73 7.75
CA VAL A 207 16.52 1.23 9.07
C VAL A 207 17.28 -0.04 9.43
N ASP A 208 17.73 -0.16 10.69
CA ASP A 208 18.61 -1.26 11.13
C ASP A 208 17.91 -2.62 11.13
N LYS A 209 16.62 -2.68 11.47
CA LYS A 209 15.85 -3.92 11.49
C LYS A 209 14.91 -3.99 10.27
N PRO A 210 14.98 -5.06 9.45
CA PRO A 210 14.22 -5.16 8.21
C PRO A 210 12.71 -5.03 8.43
N ILE A 211 12.19 -5.57 9.53
CA ILE A 211 10.76 -5.50 9.84
C ILE A 211 10.27 -4.05 9.99
N HIS A 212 11.04 -3.19 10.66
CA HIS A 212 10.70 -1.78 10.81
C HIS A 212 10.82 -1.02 9.48
N GLY A 213 11.82 -1.37 8.66
CA GLY A 213 11.97 -0.77 7.32
C GLY A 213 10.78 -1.10 6.41
N ILE A 214 10.31 -2.35 6.44
CA ILE A 214 9.13 -2.77 5.68
C ILE A 214 7.86 -2.08 6.21
N VAL A 215 7.58 -2.19 7.51
CA VAL A 215 6.38 -1.60 8.12
C VAL A 215 6.32 -0.11 7.86
N MET A 216 7.40 0.63 8.08
CA MET A 216 7.48 2.07 7.85
C MET A 216 7.07 2.47 6.42
N GLY A 217 7.52 1.71 5.43
CA GLY A 217 7.16 1.96 4.04
C GLY A 217 5.71 1.62 3.71
N VAL A 218 5.24 0.44 4.15
CA VAL A 218 3.88 -0.01 3.82
C VAL A 218 2.78 0.72 4.59
N LEU A 219 3.09 1.50 5.64
CA LEU A 219 2.11 2.36 6.30
C LEU A 219 1.44 3.34 5.32
N MET A 220 2.18 3.88 4.35
CA MET A 220 1.61 4.73 3.31
C MET A 220 0.57 3.98 2.48
N HIS A 221 0.89 2.74 2.12
CA HIS A 221 0.00 1.88 1.35
C HIS A 221 -1.27 1.51 2.14
N TYR A 222 -1.13 1.18 3.43
CA TYR A 222 -2.28 0.85 4.28
C TYR A 222 -3.27 2.01 4.38
N THR A 223 -2.78 3.23 4.62
CA THR A 223 -3.64 4.41 4.69
C THR A 223 -4.35 4.70 3.37
N GLN A 224 -3.65 4.60 2.25
CA GLN A 224 -4.23 4.76 0.91
C GLN A 224 -5.37 3.76 0.66
N TYR A 225 -5.11 2.50 0.98
CA TYR A 225 -6.07 1.43 0.74
C TYR A 225 -7.31 1.55 1.63
N LEU A 226 -7.13 1.85 2.92
CA LEU A 226 -8.24 2.06 3.86
C LEU A 226 -9.12 3.23 3.43
N ALA A 227 -8.51 4.35 3.03
CA ALA A 227 -9.26 5.51 2.54
C ALA A 227 -10.09 5.15 1.30
N LEU A 228 -9.48 4.47 0.32
CA LEU A 228 -10.17 4.12 -0.93
C LEU A 228 -11.28 3.09 -0.72
N THR A 229 -11.02 2.02 0.05
CA THR A 229 -12.01 0.98 0.33
C THR A 229 -13.19 1.56 1.09
N TYR A 230 -12.94 2.42 2.08
CA TYR A 230 -14.00 3.13 2.79
C TYR A 230 -14.88 3.94 1.83
N LYS A 231 -14.28 4.70 0.90
CA LYS A 231 -15.05 5.53 -0.05
C LYS A 231 -15.88 4.69 -1.02
N VAL A 232 -15.33 3.60 -1.51
CA VAL A 232 -16.06 2.67 -2.39
C VAL A 232 -17.24 2.06 -1.65
N TYR A 233 -17.02 1.65 -0.39
CA TYR A 233 -18.06 1.11 0.47
C TYR A 233 -19.18 2.13 0.74
N ASP A 234 -18.82 3.34 1.14
CA ASP A 234 -19.76 4.44 1.40
C ASP A 234 -20.63 4.76 0.18
N LYS A 235 -20.01 4.89 -0.99
CA LYS A 235 -20.72 5.15 -2.26
C LYS A 235 -21.67 4.01 -2.65
N ARG A 236 -21.31 2.75 -2.42
CA ARG A 236 -22.17 1.59 -2.68
C ARG A 236 -23.38 1.59 -1.76
N ASN A 237 -23.19 1.83 -0.47
CA ASN A 237 -24.26 1.88 0.51
C ASN A 237 -25.22 3.04 0.25
N TYR A 238 -24.72 4.21 -0.09
CA TYR A 238 -25.57 5.35 -0.45
C TYR A 238 -26.48 5.03 -1.64
N ASN A 239 -25.96 4.42 -2.69
CA ASN A 239 -26.72 4.02 -3.87
C ASN A 239 -27.73 2.89 -3.56
N ASN A 240 -27.43 2.02 -2.63
CA ASN A 240 -28.35 0.95 -2.20
C ASN A 240 -29.46 1.49 -1.29
N LEU A 241 -29.15 2.44 -0.39
CA LEU A 241 -30.14 3.09 0.46
C LEU A 241 -31.15 3.91 -0.36
N SER A 242 -30.72 4.60 -1.41
CA SER A 242 -31.62 5.32 -2.32
C SER A 242 -32.58 4.41 -3.11
N LYS A 243 -32.19 3.15 -3.32
CA LYS A 243 -33.04 2.11 -3.94
C LYS A 243 -33.87 1.30 -2.95
N GLN A 244 -33.48 1.28 -1.66
CA GLN A 244 -34.06 0.41 -0.62
C GLN A 244 -34.96 1.12 0.39
N VAL A 245 -35.39 2.36 0.14
CA VAL A 245 -36.41 3.02 0.99
C VAL A 245 -37.70 2.21 1.09
N ASN A 246 -37.90 1.20 0.24
CA ASN A 246 -39.09 0.34 0.27
C ASN A 246 -38.93 -1.11 0.80
N ASN A 247 -37.68 -1.59 1.09
CA ASN A 247 -37.51 -2.97 1.58
C ASN A 247 -36.26 -3.14 2.45
N ALA A 248 -36.17 -2.38 3.53
CA ALA A 248 -35.03 -2.48 4.43
C ALA A 248 -35.37 -3.23 5.70
N LYS A 249 -34.79 -4.40 5.86
CA LYS A 249 -34.49 -4.98 7.20
C LYS A 249 -33.42 -6.06 7.15
N PHE A 250 -32.34 -5.92 6.38
CA PHE A 250 -31.17 -6.77 6.58
C PHE A 250 -29.89 -6.05 6.14
N PHE A 251 -29.01 -5.77 7.11
CA PHE A 251 -27.69 -5.14 6.95
C PHE A 251 -27.66 -3.69 6.41
N GLY A 252 -28.43 -2.80 7.03
CA GLY A 252 -28.08 -1.37 7.05
C GLY A 252 -26.90 -1.13 7.98
N ILE A 253 -25.69 -1.50 7.55
CA ILE A 253 -24.49 -1.25 8.33
C ILE A 253 -24.22 0.24 8.21
N LYS A 254 -24.44 1.02 9.29
CA LYS A 254 -24.04 2.42 9.40
C LYS A 254 -22.52 2.52 9.21
N ASN A 255 -22.03 3.68 8.77
CA ASN A 255 -20.60 3.93 8.58
C ASN A 255 -19.72 3.55 9.79
N SER A 256 -20.29 3.61 11.02
CA SER A 256 -19.66 3.12 12.24
C SER A 256 -19.37 1.62 12.23
N THR A 257 -20.15 0.84 11.51
CA THR A 257 -19.99 -0.63 11.47
C THR A 257 -18.93 -1.08 10.48
N PHE A 258 -18.60 -0.26 9.47
CA PHE A 258 -17.41 -0.50 8.63
C PHE A 258 -16.15 -0.56 9.49
N LEU A 259 -16.00 0.39 10.42
CA LEU A 259 -14.88 0.41 11.37
C LEU A 259 -14.89 -0.81 12.31
N ILE A 260 -16.06 -1.26 12.76
CA ILE A 260 -16.18 -2.43 13.65
C ILE A 260 -15.88 -3.76 12.93
N ILE A 261 -16.21 -3.88 11.63
CA ILE A 261 -15.91 -5.10 10.85
C ILE A 261 -14.45 -5.13 10.42
N VAL A 262 -13.82 -3.97 10.30
CA VAL A 262 -12.44 -3.82 9.82
C VAL A 262 -11.43 -3.87 10.98
N LEU A 263 -11.84 -3.57 12.21
CA LEU A 263 -11.08 -3.76 13.45
C LEU A 263 -11.29 -5.17 14.02
#